data_685812c83a4b07c82d9556fb4656a7f9
#
_entry.id   685812c83a4b07c82d9556fb4656a7f9
#
_cell.length_a   1.000
_cell.length_b   1.000
_cell.length_c   1.000
_cell.angle_alpha   90.00
_cell.angle_beta   90.00
_cell.angle_gamma   90.00
#
_symmetry.space_group_name_H-M   'P 1'
#
loop_
_entity.id
_entity.type
_entity.pdbx_description
1 polymer ?
#
loop_
_entity_poly.entity_id
_entity_poly.type
_entity_poly.pdbx_seq_one_letter_code
_entity_poly.pdbx_strand_id
1 'polypeptide(L)'
;MVIEWLRRVRYRVQQFFAALHAHVMPAEVAALHGVLPAAGLALFCRMPVADQRHSLDVCAALRQQGYADPDLLAAALLHDVAKAGHIHLWHRVALVLLKSNAPGQRVLARLARPVPTRSLRYPFYVSVHHPTLGAQQALAAGCSSRTAWLIAHHQTPIAAPQSADQALLAALQKVDDEL
;
A
#
# COMPACT_ATOMS: atom_id res chain seq x y z
N MET A 1 -22.10 -4.96 16.02
CA MET A 1 -21.22 -6.02 15.49
C MET A 1 -21.62 -6.46 14.09
N VAL A 2 -22.88 -6.88 13.80
CA VAL A 2 -23.34 -7.28 12.45
C VAL A 2 -23.32 -6.11 11.44
N ILE A 3 -23.78 -4.93 11.84
CA ILE A 3 -23.83 -3.72 10.99
C ILE A 3 -22.42 -3.27 10.58
N GLU A 4 -21.46 -3.32 11.50
CA GLU A 4 -20.04 -2.99 11.24
C GLU A 4 -19.40 -3.98 10.24
N TRP A 5 -19.71 -5.27 10.38
CA TRP A 5 -19.25 -6.31 9.47
C TRP A 5 -19.84 -6.11 8.06
N LEU A 6 -21.14 -5.86 7.95
CA LEU A 6 -21.80 -5.58 6.66
C LEU A 6 -21.23 -4.34 5.99
N ARG A 7 -20.93 -3.28 6.76
CA ARG A 7 -20.32 -2.06 6.25
C ARG A 7 -18.91 -2.33 5.67
N ARG A 8 -18.09 -3.14 6.36
CA ARG A 8 -16.76 -3.58 5.88
C ARG A 8 -16.86 -4.43 4.62
N VAL A 9 -17.81 -5.38 4.57
CA VAL A 9 -18.02 -6.23 3.39
C VAL A 9 -18.44 -5.37 2.20
N ARG A 10 -19.43 -4.47 2.37
CA ARG A 10 -19.87 -3.55 1.31
C ARG A 10 -18.72 -2.67 0.81
N TYR A 11 -17.93 -2.12 1.70
CA TYR A 11 -16.76 -1.32 1.35
C TYR A 11 -15.74 -2.13 0.51
N ARG A 12 -15.44 -3.36 0.90
CA ARG A 12 -14.54 -4.25 0.15
C ARG A 12 -15.08 -4.64 -1.22
N VAL A 13 -16.38 -4.83 -1.32
CA VAL A 13 -17.06 -5.10 -2.60
C VAL A 13 -16.99 -3.86 -3.51
N GLN A 14 -17.20 -2.67 -2.98
CA GLN A 14 -17.06 -1.42 -3.76
C GLN A 14 -15.61 -1.22 -4.23
N GLN A 15 -14.61 -1.41 -3.37
CA GLN A 15 -13.19 -1.37 -3.76
C GLN A 15 -12.88 -2.40 -4.86
N PHE A 16 -13.46 -3.60 -4.77
CA PHE A 16 -13.29 -4.63 -5.81
C PHE A 16 -13.82 -4.16 -7.17
N PHE A 17 -15.04 -3.63 -7.23
CA PHE A 17 -15.60 -3.11 -8.48
C PHE A 17 -14.86 -1.88 -9.00
N ALA A 18 -14.41 -0.99 -8.14
CA ALA A 18 -13.57 0.14 -8.52
C ALA A 18 -12.24 -0.33 -9.13
N ALA A 19 -11.64 -1.37 -8.56
CA ALA A 19 -10.40 -1.96 -9.09
C ALA A 19 -10.56 -2.58 -10.49
N LEU A 20 -11.75 -3.14 -10.81
CA LEU A 20 -12.05 -3.69 -12.14
C LEU A 20 -12.17 -2.62 -13.23
N HIS A 21 -12.57 -1.39 -12.86
CA HIS A 21 -12.71 -0.25 -13.77
C HIS A 21 -11.57 0.76 -13.66
N ALA A 22 -10.53 0.40 -12.88
CA ALA A 22 -9.37 1.28 -12.70
C ALA A 22 -8.65 1.51 -14.03
N HIS A 23 -8.35 2.76 -14.32
CA HIS A 23 -7.43 3.15 -15.37
C HIS A 23 -6.57 4.31 -14.92
N VAL A 24 -5.40 4.37 -15.51
CA VAL A 24 -4.41 5.41 -15.26
C VAL A 24 -4.10 6.08 -16.59
N MET A 25 -4.25 7.40 -16.60
CA MET A 25 -3.97 8.18 -17.80
C MET A 25 -2.46 8.39 -17.99
N PRO A 26 -1.94 8.36 -19.23
CA PRO A 26 -0.53 8.62 -19.47
C PRO A 26 -0.04 9.96 -18.91
N ALA A 27 -0.90 10.99 -18.90
CA ALA A 27 -0.59 12.30 -18.34
C ALA A 27 -0.39 12.25 -16.81
N GLU A 28 -1.14 11.40 -16.09
CA GLU A 28 -0.96 11.21 -14.64
C GLU A 28 0.40 10.59 -14.37
N VAL A 29 0.80 9.57 -15.15
CA VAL A 29 2.12 8.94 -15.02
C VAL A 29 3.23 9.93 -15.34
N ALA A 30 3.06 10.73 -16.38
CA ALA A 30 4.04 11.76 -16.76
C ALA A 30 4.26 12.80 -15.65
N ALA A 31 3.20 13.16 -14.91
CA ALA A 31 3.28 14.10 -13.79
C ALA A 31 4.11 13.57 -12.61
N LEU A 32 4.35 12.24 -12.52
CA LEU A 32 5.12 11.63 -11.45
C LEU A 32 6.65 11.86 -11.58
N HIS A 33 7.14 12.27 -12.74
CA HIS A 33 8.56 12.61 -12.92
C HIS A 33 9.05 13.71 -11.98
N GLY A 34 8.15 14.56 -11.48
CA GLY A 34 8.48 15.60 -10.49
C GLY A 34 8.48 15.10 -9.04
N VAL A 35 8.05 13.85 -8.80
CA VAL A 35 7.88 13.29 -7.45
C VAL A 35 8.77 12.07 -7.24
N LEU A 36 8.90 11.22 -8.25
CA LEU A 36 9.66 9.97 -8.17
C LEU A 36 10.94 10.04 -8.99
N PRO A 37 12.05 9.47 -8.50
CA PRO A 37 13.21 9.21 -9.35
C PRO A 37 12.84 8.22 -10.46
N ALA A 38 13.58 8.21 -11.57
CA ALA A 38 13.28 7.39 -12.75
C ALA A 38 13.06 5.90 -12.43
N ALA A 39 13.89 5.32 -11.55
CA ALA A 39 13.73 3.94 -11.11
C ALA A 39 12.51 3.75 -10.20
N GLY A 40 12.15 4.74 -9.37
CA GLY A 40 10.92 4.74 -8.58
C GLY A 40 9.66 4.79 -9.46
N LEU A 41 9.69 5.60 -10.52
CA LEU A 41 8.63 5.61 -11.52
C LEU A 41 8.50 4.26 -12.23
N ALA A 42 9.62 3.61 -12.58
CA ALA A 42 9.60 2.27 -13.16
C ALA A 42 9.02 1.23 -12.19
N LEU A 43 9.24 1.37 -10.87
CA LEU A 43 8.59 0.54 -9.85
C LEU A 43 7.07 0.76 -9.85
N PHE A 44 6.61 2.01 -9.84
CA PHE A 44 5.20 2.37 -9.90
C PHE A 44 4.52 1.78 -11.14
N CYS A 45 5.11 1.92 -12.32
CA CYS A 45 4.57 1.40 -13.58
C CYS A 45 4.46 -0.14 -13.64
N ARG A 46 5.18 -0.88 -12.80
CA ARG A 46 5.06 -2.34 -12.68
C ARG A 46 3.91 -2.78 -11.76
N MET A 47 3.32 -1.88 -11.02
CA MET A 47 2.16 -2.20 -10.18
C MET A 47 0.94 -2.53 -11.07
N PRO A 48 0.02 -3.40 -10.62
CA PRO A 48 -1.28 -3.56 -11.26
C PRO A 48 -2.01 -2.22 -11.37
N VAL A 49 -2.76 -2.00 -12.45
CA VAL A 49 -3.45 -0.72 -12.72
C VAL A 49 -4.35 -0.28 -11.56
N ALA A 50 -5.00 -1.24 -10.89
CA ALA A 50 -5.81 -0.96 -9.71
C ALA A 50 -4.98 -0.41 -8.54
N ASP A 51 -3.78 -0.95 -8.32
CA ASP A 51 -2.88 -0.49 -7.25
C ASP A 51 -2.24 0.85 -7.62
N GLN A 52 -1.92 1.08 -8.91
CA GLN A 52 -1.51 2.41 -9.41
C GLN A 52 -2.59 3.46 -9.17
N ARG A 53 -3.87 3.15 -9.52
CA ARG A 53 -4.98 4.08 -9.31
C ARG A 53 -5.15 4.42 -7.83
N HIS A 54 -5.18 3.42 -6.95
CA HIS A 54 -5.25 3.64 -5.51
C HIS A 54 -4.11 4.55 -5.01
N SER A 55 -2.86 4.27 -5.40
CA SER A 55 -1.72 5.11 -5.00
C SER A 55 -1.81 6.54 -5.51
N LEU A 56 -2.34 6.75 -6.73
CA LEU A 56 -2.60 8.09 -7.27
C LEU A 56 -3.71 8.81 -6.48
N ASP A 57 -4.77 8.09 -6.11
CA ASP A 57 -5.88 8.65 -5.33
C ASP A 57 -5.42 9.05 -3.92
N VAL A 58 -4.61 8.22 -3.25
CA VAL A 58 -3.98 8.55 -1.97
C VAL A 58 -3.11 9.80 -2.10
N CYS A 59 -2.26 9.87 -3.12
CA CYS A 59 -1.41 11.03 -3.38
C CYS A 59 -2.23 12.30 -3.65
N ALA A 60 -3.29 12.20 -4.44
CA ALA A 60 -4.19 13.32 -4.75
C ALA A 60 -4.94 13.81 -3.51
N ALA A 61 -5.45 12.90 -2.68
CA ALA A 61 -6.16 13.25 -1.45
C ALA A 61 -5.25 13.94 -0.43
N LEU A 62 -3.98 13.50 -0.30
CA LEU A 62 -2.98 14.20 0.52
C LEU A 62 -2.75 15.63 0.02
N ARG A 63 -2.59 15.82 -1.29
CA ARG A 63 -2.44 17.16 -1.88
C ARG A 63 -3.66 18.04 -1.64
N GLN A 64 -4.87 17.49 -1.75
CA GLN A 64 -6.11 18.22 -1.45
C GLN A 64 -6.21 18.66 0.03
N GLN A 65 -5.60 17.87 0.94
CA GLN A 65 -5.48 18.25 2.36
C GLN A 65 -4.33 19.23 2.64
N GLY A 66 -3.61 19.70 1.59
CA GLY A 66 -2.55 20.70 1.69
C GLY A 66 -1.14 20.13 1.91
N TYR A 67 -0.97 18.80 1.86
CA TYR A 67 0.35 18.20 1.97
C TYR A 67 1.13 18.33 0.65
N ALA A 68 2.33 18.91 0.73
CA ALA A 68 3.25 19.10 -0.39
C ALA A 68 4.64 18.49 -0.15
N ASP A 69 4.82 17.79 0.96
CA ASP A 69 6.10 17.15 1.31
C ASP A 69 6.46 16.07 0.26
N PRO A 70 7.61 16.18 -0.43
CA PRO A 70 7.97 15.29 -1.52
C PRO A 70 8.15 13.84 -1.07
N ASP A 71 8.66 13.60 0.15
CA ASP A 71 8.85 12.26 0.68
C ASP A 71 7.53 11.58 1.01
N LEU A 72 6.56 12.35 1.54
CA LEU A 72 5.22 11.85 1.79
C LEU A 72 4.51 11.48 0.48
N LEU A 73 4.59 12.34 -0.53
CA LEU A 73 3.96 12.07 -1.83
C LEU A 73 4.60 10.88 -2.55
N ALA A 74 5.93 10.74 -2.46
CA ALA A 74 6.63 9.57 -2.98
C ALA A 74 6.24 8.29 -2.22
N ALA A 75 6.12 8.36 -0.90
CA ALA A 75 5.65 7.24 -0.08
C ALA A 75 4.20 6.86 -0.42
N ALA A 76 3.31 7.82 -0.62
CA ALA A 76 1.93 7.57 -1.05
C ALA A 76 1.86 6.81 -2.39
N LEU A 77 2.77 7.12 -3.33
CA LEU A 77 2.84 6.46 -4.63
C LEU A 77 3.42 5.03 -4.56
N LEU A 78 4.27 4.73 -3.58
CA LEU A 78 5.05 3.50 -3.52
C LEU A 78 4.76 2.61 -2.29
N HIS A 79 3.85 2.99 -1.37
CA HIS A 79 3.63 2.24 -0.12
C HIS A 79 3.29 0.77 -0.35
N ASP A 80 2.61 0.47 -1.43
CA ASP A 80 2.13 -0.88 -1.80
C ASP A 80 2.96 -1.55 -2.91
N VAL A 81 4.05 -0.95 -3.37
CA VAL A 81 4.82 -1.40 -4.52
C VAL A 81 5.28 -2.86 -4.44
N ALA A 82 5.61 -3.36 -3.26
CA ALA A 82 6.05 -4.74 -3.08
C ALA A 82 4.94 -5.79 -3.31
N LYS A 83 3.67 -5.39 -3.34
CA LYS A 83 2.54 -6.29 -3.67
C LYS A 83 2.48 -6.64 -5.16
N ALA A 84 3.15 -5.85 -6.01
CA ALA A 84 3.14 -6.00 -7.46
C ALA A 84 3.60 -7.40 -7.91
N GLY A 85 2.81 -8.04 -8.75
CA GLY A 85 3.13 -9.36 -9.33
C GLY A 85 3.01 -10.56 -8.39
N HIS A 86 2.72 -10.35 -7.11
CA HIS A 86 2.66 -11.42 -6.11
C HIS A 86 1.26 -11.68 -5.56
N ILE A 87 0.41 -10.66 -5.47
CA ILE A 87 -0.90 -10.78 -4.83
C ILE A 87 -2.01 -10.73 -5.90
N HIS A 88 -2.59 -11.91 -6.20
CA HIS A 88 -3.75 -12.04 -7.06
C HIS A 88 -5.05 -11.90 -6.27
N LEU A 89 -6.17 -11.76 -6.97
CA LEU A 89 -7.50 -11.55 -6.38
C LEU A 89 -7.85 -12.59 -5.30
N TRP A 90 -7.65 -13.87 -5.59
CA TRP A 90 -7.97 -14.94 -4.63
C TRP A 90 -7.13 -14.86 -3.34
N HIS A 91 -5.87 -14.37 -3.43
CA HIS A 91 -5.07 -14.10 -2.24
C HIS A 91 -5.68 -12.97 -1.40
N ARG A 92 -6.20 -11.91 -2.06
CA ARG A 92 -6.87 -10.80 -1.36
C ARG A 92 -8.10 -11.30 -0.59
N VAL A 93 -8.91 -12.18 -1.20
CA VAL A 93 -10.05 -12.82 -0.52
C VAL A 93 -9.59 -13.67 0.66
N ALA A 94 -8.61 -14.54 0.45
CA ALA A 94 -8.05 -15.38 1.51
C ALA A 94 -7.50 -14.55 2.68
N LEU A 95 -6.80 -13.45 2.40
CA LEU A 95 -6.27 -12.53 3.41
C LEU A 95 -7.36 -11.83 4.23
N VAL A 96 -8.46 -11.40 3.59
CA VAL A 96 -9.61 -10.83 4.30
C VAL A 96 -10.19 -11.85 5.28
N LEU A 97 -10.38 -13.10 4.84
CA LEU A 97 -10.90 -14.17 5.69
C LEU A 97 -9.94 -14.51 6.84
N LEU A 98 -8.63 -14.62 6.56
CA LEU A 98 -7.62 -14.92 7.59
C LEU A 98 -7.45 -13.78 8.60
N LYS A 99 -7.59 -12.52 8.17
CA LYS A 99 -7.47 -11.34 9.07
C LYS A 99 -8.74 -11.12 9.91
N SER A 100 -9.88 -11.75 9.58
CA SER A 100 -11.17 -11.47 10.21
C SER A 100 -11.32 -12.00 11.64
N ASN A 101 -10.50 -12.96 12.07
CA ASN A 101 -10.60 -13.60 13.38
C ASN A 101 -9.22 -14.07 13.91
N ALA A 102 -9.14 -14.29 15.20
CA ALA A 102 -7.88 -14.67 15.86
C ALA A 102 -7.28 -16.01 15.38
N PRO A 103 -8.06 -17.10 15.14
CA PRO A 103 -7.52 -18.31 14.53
C PRO A 103 -6.93 -18.08 13.15
N GLY A 104 -7.62 -17.32 12.28
CA GLY A 104 -7.14 -16.98 10.95
C GLY A 104 -5.83 -16.17 10.99
N GLN A 105 -5.71 -15.22 11.90
CA GLN A 105 -4.48 -14.45 12.10
C GLN A 105 -3.31 -15.34 12.50
N ARG A 106 -3.53 -16.37 13.34
CA ARG A 106 -2.49 -17.34 13.68
C ARG A 106 -2.06 -18.19 12.47
N VAL A 107 -3.02 -18.57 11.61
CA VAL A 107 -2.71 -19.26 10.35
C VAL A 107 -1.92 -18.35 9.43
N LEU A 108 -2.35 -17.09 9.25
CA LEU A 108 -1.65 -16.10 8.44
C LEU A 108 -0.20 -15.91 8.93
N ALA A 109 0.02 -15.77 10.24
CA ALA A 109 1.35 -15.64 10.82
C ALA A 109 2.27 -16.85 10.49
N ARG A 110 1.71 -18.06 10.38
CA ARG A 110 2.46 -19.25 9.96
C ARG A 110 2.75 -19.26 8.45
N LEU A 111 1.76 -18.86 7.62
CA LEU A 111 1.90 -18.77 6.18
C LEU A 111 2.90 -17.69 5.77
N ALA A 112 2.94 -16.59 6.51
CA ALA A 112 3.80 -15.43 6.27
C ALA A 112 5.25 -15.58 6.79
N ARG A 113 5.66 -16.77 7.25
CA ARG A 113 7.07 -17.03 7.57
C ARG A 113 7.94 -16.95 6.30
N PRO A 114 9.22 -16.56 6.44
CA PRO A 114 10.14 -16.48 5.31
C PRO A 114 10.14 -17.76 4.47
N VAL A 115 9.99 -17.60 3.17
CA VAL A 115 9.95 -18.71 2.19
C VAL A 115 10.56 -18.25 0.86
N PRO A 116 11.07 -19.16 0.03
CA PRO A 116 11.53 -18.84 -1.31
C PRO A 116 10.42 -18.18 -2.14
N THR A 117 10.79 -17.29 -3.07
CA THR A 117 9.86 -16.55 -3.95
C THR A 117 8.97 -17.45 -4.80
N ARG A 118 9.42 -18.67 -5.11
CA ARG A 118 8.65 -19.68 -5.87
C ARG A 118 7.63 -20.45 -5.03
N SER A 119 7.56 -20.20 -3.72
CA SER A 119 6.61 -20.89 -2.83
C SER A 119 5.19 -20.35 -3.04
N LEU A 120 4.19 -21.26 -3.02
CA LEU A 120 2.77 -20.90 -3.02
C LEU A 120 2.37 -20.05 -1.78
N ARG A 121 3.20 -20.02 -0.73
CA ARG A 121 2.99 -19.19 0.45
C ARG A 121 3.61 -17.79 0.32
N TYR A 122 4.45 -17.54 -0.71
CA TYR A 122 5.14 -16.27 -0.88
C TYR A 122 4.19 -15.06 -0.96
N PRO A 123 3.00 -15.12 -1.57
CA PRO A 123 2.03 -14.03 -1.53
C PRO A 123 1.58 -13.65 -0.12
N PHE A 124 1.45 -14.61 0.79
CA PHE A 124 1.11 -14.33 2.19
C PHE A 124 2.28 -13.68 2.94
N TYR A 125 3.51 -14.13 2.67
CA TYR A 125 4.71 -13.46 3.16
C TYR A 125 4.77 -12.01 2.68
N VAL A 126 4.61 -11.76 1.38
CA VAL A 126 4.58 -10.42 0.81
C VAL A 126 3.48 -9.58 1.43
N SER A 127 2.27 -10.11 1.59
CA SER A 127 1.15 -9.37 2.19
C SER A 127 1.41 -8.86 3.60
N VAL A 128 2.19 -9.59 4.39
CA VAL A 128 2.53 -9.18 5.76
C VAL A 128 3.76 -8.27 5.79
N HIS A 129 4.73 -8.53 4.91
CA HIS A 129 6.04 -7.86 4.93
C HIS A 129 6.20 -6.79 3.84
N HIS A 130 5.14 -6.49 3.03
CA HIS A 130 5.25 -5.50 1.95
C HIS A 130 5.70 -4.12 2.40
N PRO A 131 5.42 -3.62 3.62
CA PRO A 131 5.97 -2.34 4.04
C PRO A 131 7.50 -2.34 4.03
N THR A 132 8.10 -3.34 4.66
CA THR A 132 9.56 -3.47 4.70
C THR A 132 10.17 -3.75 3.33
N LEU A 133 9.54 -4.65 2.55
CA LEU A 133 9.99 -4.98 1.20
C LEU A 133 9.87 -3.78 0.25
N GLY A 134 8.76 -3.02 0.34
CA GLY A 134 8.54 -1.81 -0.44
C GLY A 134 9.53 -0.71 -0.11
N ALA A 135 9.85 -0.52 1.17
CA ALA A 135 10.87 0.42 1.62
C ALA A 135 12.25 0.08 1.03
N GLN A 136 12.63 -1.20 1.03
CA GLN A 136 13.89 -1.65 0.42
C GLN A 136 13.91 -1.39 -1.08
N GLN A 137 12.80 -1.67 -1.78
CA GLN A 137 12.69 -1.40 -3.22
C GLN A 137 12.76 0.09 -3.52
N ALA A 138 12.10 0.95 -2.72
CA ALA A 138 12.13 2.40 -2.87
C ALA A 138 13.55 2.96 -2.66
N LEU A 139 14.28 2.50 -1.63
CA LEU A 139 15.68 2.86 -1.41
C LEU A 139 16.56 2.45 -2.59
N ALA A 140 16.44 1.22 -3.06
CA ALA A 140 17.20 0.72 -4.21
C ALA A 140 16.86 1.49 -5.51
N ALA A 141 15.67 2.08 -5.59
CA ALA A 141 15.23 2.93 -6.69
C ALA A 141 15.64 4.41 -6.55
N GLY A 142 16.40 4.77 -5.50
CA GLY A 142 16.92 6.12 -5.28
C GLY A 142 15.97 7.06 -4.55
N CYS A 143 14.89 6.55 -3.92
CA CYS A 143 14.09 7.36 -3.01
C CYS A 143 14.86 7.65 -1.71
N SER A 144 14.46 8.71 -1.01
CA SER A 144 15.09 9.12 0.24
C SER A 144 14.90 8.07 1.36
N SER A 145 15.76 8.11 2.38
CA SER A 145 15.58 7.31 3.59
C SER A 145 14.28 7.64 4.33
N ARG A 146 13.81 8.88 4.24
CA ARG A 146 12.56 9.32 4.83
C ARG A 146 11.35 8.76 4.10
N THR A 147 11.35 8.77 2.76
CA THR A 147 10.34 8.08 1.94
C THR A 147 10.27 6.59 2.31
N ALA A 148 11.41 5.92 2.38
CA ALA A 148 11.48 4.51 2.74
C ALA A 148 10.99 4.24 4.17
N TRP A 149 11.30 5.13 5.11
CA TRP A 149 10.78 5.04 6.47
C TRP A 149 9.26 5.16 6.52
N LEU A 150 8.67 6.11 5.81
CA LEU A 150 7.21 6.25 5.69
C LEU A 150 6.58 4.97 5.11
N ILE A 151 7.15 4.41 4.05
CA ILE A 151 6.70 3.15 3.46
C ILE A 151 6.82 2.00 4.46
N ALA A 152 7.95 1.88 5.17
CA ALA A 152 8.17 0.79 6.13
C ALA A 152 7.14 0.78 7.27
N HIS A 153 6.62 1.94 7.64
CA HIS A 153 5.77 2.10 8.82
C HIS A 153 4.30 2.39 8.50
N HIS A 154 3.90 2.44 7.20
CA HIS A 154 2.53 2.85 6.83
C HIS A 154 1.43 1.97 7.43
N GLN A 155 1.74 0.75 7.87
CA GLN A 155 0.80 -0.14 8.57
C GLN A 155 1.05 -0.22 10.10
N THR A 156 2.01 0.53 10.64
CA THR A 156 2.30 0.54 12.07
C THR A 156 1.42 1.59 12.74
N PRO A 157 0.46 1.23 13.63
CA PRO A 157 -0.44 2.20 14.25
C PRO A 157 0.33 3.27 15.03
N ILE A 158 -0.06 4.53 14.87
CA ILE A 158 0.45 5.67 15.64
C ILE A 158 -0.68 6.18 16.52
N ALA A 159 -0.53 6.08 17.85
CA ALA A 159 -1.54 6.56 18.78
C ALA A 159 -1.56 8.10 18.87
N ALA A 160 -0.38 8.74 18.94
CA ALA A 160 -0.21 10.18 18.92
C ALA A 160 1.14 10.52 18.26
N PRO A 161 1.16 11.32 17.18
CA PRO A 161 2.40 11.75 16.55
C PRO A 161 3.25 12.60 17.50
N GLN A 162 4.51 12.25 17.68
CA GLN A 162 5.48 12.97 18.54
C GLN A 162 6.56 13.68 17.72
N SER A 163 6.54 13.54 16.38
CA SER A 163 7.47 14.19 15.46
C SER A 163 6.77 14.57 14.16
N ALA A 164 7.39 15.45 13.37
CA ALA A 164 6.90 15.83 12.05
C ALA A 164 6.74 14.60 11.13
N ASP A 165 7.70 13.68 11.16
CA ASP A 165 7.64 12.45 10.34
C ASP A 165 6.49 11.53 10.77
N GLN A 166 6.21 11.42 12.06
CA GLN A 166 5.07 10.67 12.56
C GLN A 166 3.74 11.36 12.21
N ALA A 167 3.69 12.68 12.14
CA ALA A 167 2.51 13.41 11.67
C ALA A 167 2.24 13.14 10.17
N LEU A 168 3.28 13.14 9.34
CA LEU A 168 3.16 12.75 7.92
C LEU A 168 2.74 11.29 7.76
N LEU A 169 3.30 10.39 8.56
CA LEU A 169 2.92 8.98 8.54
C LEU A 169 1.45 8.79 8.95
N ALA A 170 0.98 9.49 9.98
CA ALA A 170 -0.42 9.46 10.39
C ALA A 170 -1.36 10.00 9.31
N ALA A 171 -0.95 11.04 8.57
CA ALA A 171 -1.70 11.55 7.43
C ALA A 171 -1.80 10.50 6.30
N LEU A 172 -0.68 9.84 5.96
CA LEU A 172 -0.66 8.76 4.97
C LEU A 172 -1.60 7.63 5.37
N GLN A 173 -1.49 7.14 6.60
CA GLN A 173 -2.33 6.05 7.13
C GLN A 173 -3.82 6.40 7.08
N LYS A 174 -4.17 7.62 7.51
CA LYS A 174 -5.55 8.08 7.50
C LYS A 174 -6.15 8.06 6.10
N VAL A 175 -5.42 8.62 5.12
CA VAL A 175 -5.90 8.69 3.73
C VAL A 175 -5.96 7.30 3.08
N ASP A 176 -4.97 6.44 3.33
CA ASP A 176 -4.94 5.05 2.84
C ASP A 176 -6.12 4.22 3.38
N ASP A 177 -6.49 4.41 4.65
CA ASP A 177 -7.62 3.72 5.28
C ASP A 177 -9.00 4.23 4.80
N GLU A 178 -9.08 5.48 4.30
CA GLU A 178 -10.32 6.10 3.81
C GLU A 178 -10.64 5.74 2.34
N LEU A 179 -9.66 5.31 1.55
CA LEU A 179 -9.74 4.98 0.12
C LEU A 179 -9.64 3.49 -0.16
#